data_53a2b597ff78711918164c93ebc09dee
#
_entry.id   53a2b597ff78711918164c93ebc09dee
#
_cell.length_a   1.000
_cell.length_b   1.000
_cell.length_c   1.000
_cell.angle_alpha   90.00
_cell.angle_beta   90.00
_cell.angle_gamma   90.00
#
_symmetry.space_group_name_H-M   'P 1'
#
loop_
_entity.id
_entity.type
_entity.pdbx_description
1 polymer ?
#
loop_
_entity_poly.entity_id
_entity_poly.type
_entity_poly.pdbx_seq_one_letter_code
_entity_poly.pdbx_strand_id
1 'polypeptide(L)'
;MAFTSIEMDEIGNREEAIVLFQIYGENAGYQLLGWLMVFVGLIVLNELSRRTKKGGIFFFLIVPAALTVYFISIYVGAAMGAEWALNNQTYVHMNSWFHYAKLYAATAGCIGFMMLKYKWSIGKKEWFKVFPFAIVAINILIAVASDFESGIRGAMAAAETGTRWWLSSENVWLYGGWWNWVNGLAGILNILCMTGWWGIYSSKKHTDMLWPDMTWCYILAYDLWNFEYTYNNLPTHAWYCGLALLLAPTFANAFWNKGGWIQNRANTLALWCMFAQVFPLFQDTGVFAVLPVLYTDGVMNPAVRPGAADPTCLLYTSDAADEAR
;
A
#
# COMPACT_ATOMS: atom_id res chain seq x y z
N MET A 1 -14.16 -1.90 49.04
CA MET A 1 -13.08 -2.49 48.27
C MET A 1 -12.39 -1.37 47.56
N ALA A 2 -11.20 -1.02 48.01
CA ALA A 2 -10.45 0.11 47.55
C ALA A 2 -9.64 -0.33 46.30
N PHE A 3 -10.05 0.11 45.14
CA PHE A 3 -9.17 0.14 43.98
C PHE A 3 -8.10 1.18 44.26
N THR A 4 -6.88 0.76 44.26
CA THR A 4 -5.73 1.54 44.66
C THR A 4 -5.51 2.65 43.61
N SER A 5 -5.41 3.89 44.09
CA SER A 5 -5.11 5.13 43.36
C SER A 5 -3.79 5.11 42.57
N ILE A 6 -3.07 4.01 42.55
CA ILE A 6 -1.78 3.81 41.87
C ILE A 6 -1.95 3.46 40.37
N GLU A 7 -3.02 2.75 39.99
CA GLU A 7 -3.26 2.41 38.57
C GLU A 7 -3.82 3.55 37.74
N MET A 8 -4.48 4.52 38.35
CA MET A 8 -5.01 5.69 37.63
C MET A 8 -3.95 6.75 37.31
N ASP A 9 -2.86 6.82 38.08
CA ASP A 9 -1.76 7.75 37.84
C ASP A 9 -0.79 7.29 36.74
N GLU A 10 -0.68 5.99 36.45
CA GLU A 10 0.12 5.50 35.32
C GLU A 10 -0.55 5.70 33.97
N ILE A 11 -1.88 5.75 33.91
CA ILE A 11 -2.65 6.03 32.69
C ILE A 11 -2.65 7.53 32.36
N GLY A 12 -2.57 8.40 33.37
CA GLY A 12 -2.62 9.87 33.21
C GLY A 12 -1.32 10.52 32.76
N ASN A 13 -0.20 9.83 32.78
CA ASN A 13 1.13 10.36 32.44
C ASN A 13 1.77 9.74 31.19
N ARG A 14 1.04 8.99 30.36
CA ARG A 14 1.46 8.79 28.98
C ARG A 14 1.26 10.11 28.28
N GLU A 15 2.34 10.88 28.08
CA GLU A 15 2.37 11.89 27.04
C GLU A 15 1.70 11.26 25.81
N GLU A 16 0.67 11.91 25.28
CA GLU A 16 -0.03 11.50 24.06
C GLU A 16 0.95 11.57 22.89
N ALA A 17 1.94 10.68 22.88
CA ALA A 17 2.72 10.45 21.67
C ALA A 17 1.72 10.01 20.60
N ILE A 18 1.64 10.74 19.49
CA ILE A 18 0.83 10.35 18.34
C ILE A 18 1.45 9.05 17.80
N VAL A 19 1.00 7.93 18.33
CA VAL A 19 1.41 6.61 17.89
C VAL A 19 0.44 6.20 16.79
N LEU A 20 0.92 6.11 15.54
CA LEU A 20 0.09 5.76 14.38
C LEU A 20 -0.01 4.25 14.18
N PHE A 21 0.97 3.49 14.67
CA PHE A 21 1.07 2.05 14.47
C PHE A 21 1.33 1.30 15.78
N GLN A 22 0.82 0.08 15.86
CA GLN A 22 0.98 -0.81 17.01
C GLN A 22 2.36 -1.49 16.97
N ILE A 23 3.41 -0.74 17.34
CA ILE A 23 4.79 -1.24 17.42
C ILE A 23 5.17 -1.31 18.89
N TYR A 24 4.84 -2.44 19.53
CA TYR A 24 5.12 -2.68 20.95
C TYR A 24 5.23 -4.19 21.25
N GLY A 25 5.68 -4.51 22.45
CA GLY A 25 5.82 -5.89 22.89
C GLY A 25 7.02 -6.62 22.29
N GLU A 26 7.01 -7.94 22.37
CA GLU A 26 8.14 -8.80 22.01
C GLU A 26 8.52 -8.73 20.52
N ASN A 27 7.56 -8.43 19.66
CA ASN A 27 7.76 -8.36 18.21
C ASN A 27 8.24 -7.00 17.70
N ALA A 28 8.30 -5.95 18.52
CA ALA A 28 8.66 -4.60 18.08
C ALA A 28 10.00 -4.54 17.31
N GLY A 29 11.00 -5.30 17.76
CA GLY A 29 12.29 -5.40 17.07
C GLY A 29 12.19 -6.01 15.67
N TYR A 30 11.38 -7.06 15.49
CA TYR A 30 11.13 -7.70 14.20
C TYR A 30 10.31 -6.81 13.26
N GLN A 31 9.33 -6.08 13.80
CA GLN A 31 8.50 -5.14 13.05
C GLN A 31 9.33 -3.98 12.46
N LEU A 32 10.23 -3.41 13.25
CA LEU A 32 11.17 -2.38 12.79
C LEU A 32 12.21 -2.94 11.81
N LEU A 33 12.74 -4.13 12.09
CA LEU A 33 13.67 -4.82 11.18
C LEU A 33 13.01 -5.11 9.82
N GLY A 34 11.77 -5.62 9.83
CA GLY A 34 11.00 -5.88 8.62
C GLY A 34 10.80 -4.62 7.79
N TRP A 35 10.44 -3.51 8.43
CA TRP A 35 10.33 -2.22 7.78
C TRP A 35 11.64 -1.77 7.13
N LEU A 36 12.75 -1.85 7.87
CA LEU A 36 14.06 -1.49 7.37
C LEU A 36 14.50 -2.37 6.18
N MET A 37 14.26 -3.68 6.27
CA MET A 37 14.56 -4.61 5.17
C MET A 37 13.77 -4.26 3.91
N VAL A 38 12.47 -3.96 4.04
CA VAL A 38 11.64 -3.56 2.90
C VAL A 38 12.11 -2.22 2.33
N PHE A 39 12.33 -1.22 3.16
CA PHE A 39 12.81 0.10 2.75
C PHE A 39 14.14 0.01 1.98
N VAL A 40 15.15 -0.62 2.57
CA VAL A 40 16.47 -0.79 1.95
C VAL A 40 16.39 -1.72 0.73
N GLY A 41 15.64 -2.81 0.83
CA GLY A 41 15.43 -3.76 -0.27
C GLY A 41 14.84 -3.07 -1.50
N LEU A 42 13.81 -2.25 -1.32
CA LEU A 42 13.18 -1.49 -2.40
C LEU A 42 14.15 -0.48 -3.04
N ILE A 43 14.96 0.20 -2.23
CA ILE A 43 16.00 1.09 -2.74
C ILE A 43 16.99 0.32 -3.61
N VAL A 44 17.53 -0.79 -3.10
CA VAL A 44 18.52 -1.61 -3.82
C VAL A 44 17.93 -2.18 -5.11
N LEU A 45 16.75 -2.77 -5.05
CA LEU A 45 16.09 -3.34 -6.23
C LEU A 45 15.72 -2.27 -7.26
N ASN A 46 15.28 -1.07 -6.82
CA ASN A 46 15.07 0.06 -7.70
C ASN A 46 16.37 0.46 -8.42
N GLU A 47 17.49 0.55 -7.69
CA GLU A 47 18.79 0.87 -8.29
C GLU A 47 19.22 -0.20 -9.31
N LEU A 48 19.10 -1.47 -8.99
CA LEU A 48 19.42 -2.58 -9.90
C LEU A 48 18.56 -2.56 -11.16
N SER A 49 17.26 -2.29 -11.01
CA SER A 49 16.30 -2.28 -12.13
C SER A 49 16.47 -1.07 -13.03
N ARG A 50 16.79 0.13 -12.48
CA ARG A 50 16.83 1.37 -13.23
C ARG A 50 18.17 1.66 -13.90
N ARG A 51 19.31 1.25 -13.29
CA ARG A 51 20.66 1.62 -13.78
C ARG A 51 21.07 0.93 -15.06
N THR A 52 20.49 -0.22 -15.38
CA THR A 52 20.83 -0.98 -16.57
C THR A 52 19.58 -1.38 -17.37
N LYS A 53 19.73 -1.42 -18.70
CA LYS A 53 18.67 -1.92 -19.58
C LYS A 53 18.31 -3.37 -19.29
N LYS A 54 19.31 -4.21 -19.00
CA LYS A 54 19.12 -5.62 -18.67
C LYS A 54 18.36 -5.78 -17.33
N GLY A 55 18.70 -4.97 -16.32
CA GLY A 55 17.98 -4.94 -15.04
C GLY A 55 16.51 -4.56 -15.22
N GLY A 56 16.22 -3.50 -15.96
CA GLY A 56 14.84 -3.13 -16.26
C GLY A 56 14.05 -4.22 -16.99
N ILE A 57 14.64 -4.86 -18.01
CA ILE A 57 14.02 -5.99 -18.72
C ILE A 57 13.78 -7.17 -17.77
N PHE A 58 14.76 -7.50 -16.94
CA PHE A 58 14.62 -8.60 -15.99
C PHE A 58 13.47 -8.35 -15.00
N PHE A 59 13.51 -7.23 -14.29
CA PHE A 59 12.53 -6.97 -13.23
C PHE A 59 11.13 -6.60 -13.73
N PHE A 60 11.00 -5.98 -14.91
CA PHE A 60 9.69 -5.48 -15.36
C PHE A 60 9.13 -6.17 -16.61
N LEU A 61 9.85 -7.14 -17.20
CA LEU A 61 9.34 -7.98 -18.27
C LEU A 61 9.44 -9.47 -17.92
N ILE A 62 10.64 -9.96 -17.58
CA ILE A 62 10.85 -11.40 -17.35
C ILE A 62 10.17 -11.86 -16.07
N VAL A 63 10.40 -11.18 -14.94
CA VAL A 63 9.81 -11.57 -13.65
C VAL A 63 8.29 -11.49 -13.69
N PRO A 64 7.64 -10.38 -14.14
CA PRO A 64 6.18 -10.33 -14.24
C PRO A 64 5.60 -11.39 -15.20
N ALA A 65 6.27 -11.69 -16.31
CA ALA A 65 5.83 -12.74 -17.22
C ALA A 65 5.86 -14.12 -16.54
N ALA A 66 6.94 -14.45 -15.82
CA ALA A 66 7.04 -15.68 -15.05
C ALA A 66 5.98 -15.77 -13.95
N LEU A 67 5.75 -14.67 -13.21
CA LEU A 67 4.70 -14.58 -12.20
C LEU A 67 3.31 -14.73 -12.81
N THR A 68 3.07 -14.19 -14.00
CA THR A 68 1.78 -14.35 -14.69
C THR A 68 1.52 -15.83 -15.00
N VAL A 69 2.52 -16.55 -15.48
CA VAL A 69 2.42 -18.01 -15.69
C VAL A 69 2.13 -18.73 -14.37
N TYR A 70 2.83 -18.36 -13.31
CA TYR A 70 2.61 -18.91 -11.96
C TYR A 70 1.16 -18.63 -11.47
N PHE A 71 0.65 -17.42 -11.59
CA PHE A 71 -0.72 -17.09 -11.20
C PHE A 71 -1.76 -17.85 -12.03
N ILE A 72 -1.58 -17.93 -13.35
CA ILE A 72 -2.47 -18.73 -14.22
C ILE A 72 -2.47 -20.19 -13.76
N SER A 73 -1.30 -20.77 -13.44
CA SER A 73 -1.21 -22.17 -12.98
C SER A 73 -1.98 -22.40 -11.68
N ILE A 74 -1.92 -21.45 -10.73
CA ILE A 74 -2.68 -21.51 -9.48
C ILE A 74 -4.19 -21.50 -9.75
N TYR A 75 -4.67 -20.55 -10.58
CA TYR A 75 -6.11 -20.45 -10.88
C TYR A 75 -6.63 -21.66 -11.65
N VAL A 76 -5.88 -22.18 -12.61
CA VAL A 76 -6.23 -23.40 -13.33
C VAL A 76 -6.23 -24.59 -12.37
N GLY A 77 -5.20 -24.73 -11.52
CA GLY A 77 -5.14 -25.79 -10.52
C GLY A 77 -6.30 -25.73 -9.53
N ALA A 78 -6.64 -24.54 -9.04
CA ALA A 78 -7.77 -24.35 -8.13
C ALA A 78 -9.11 -24.69 -8.79
N ALA A 79 -9.31 -24.30 -10.06
CA ALA A 79 -10.49 -24.65 -10.85
C ALA A 79 -10.61 -26.16 -11.10
N MET A 80 -9.48 -26.86 -11.11
CA MET A 80 -9.43 -28.33 -11.21
C MET A 80 -9.53 -29.04 -9.85
N GLY A 81 -9.68 -28.31 -8.75
CA GLY A 81 -9.77 -28.84 -7.39
C GLY A 81 -8.43 -29.35 -6.82
N ALA A 82 -7.30 -28.92 -7.35
CA ALA A 82 -5.99 -29.32 -6.88
C ALA A 82 -5.65 -28.70 -5.52
N GLU A 83 -5.39 -29.51 -4.49
CA GLU A 83 -5.14 -29.04 -3.12
C GLU A 83 -3.97 -28.06 -3.02
N TRP A 84 -2.88 -28.27 -3.77
CA TRP A 84 -1.73 -27.36 -3.78
C TRP A 84 -2.09 -25.94 -4.22
N ALA A 85 -3.07 -25.82 -5.13
CA ALA A 85 -3.52 -24.54 -5.63
C ALA A 85 -4.55 -23.89 -4.69
N LEU A 86 -5.48 -24.66 -4.17
CA LEU A 86 -6.49 -24.21 -3.22
C LEU A 86 -5.87 -23.71 -1.90
N ASN A 87 -4.77 -24.32 -1.46
CA ASN A 87 -4.03 -23.93 -0.24
C ASN A 87 -2.89 -22.93 -0.52
N ASN A 88 -2.75 -22.46 -1.76
CA ASN A 88 -1.71 -21.50 -2.10
C ASN A 88 -2.00 -20.13 -1.49
N GLN A 89 -1.00 -19.51 -0.84
CA GLN A 89 -1.15 -18.22 -0.15
C GLN A 89 -1.64 -17.11 -1.08
N THR A 90 -1.15 -17.07 -2.32
CA THR A 90 -1.62 -16.09 -3.32
C THR A 90 -3.10 -16.27 -3.60
N TYR A 91 -3.57 -17.51 -3.74
CA TYR A 91 -4.98 -17.81 -4.01
C TYR A 91 -5.87 -17.47 -2.81
N VAL A 92 -5.42 -17.79 -1.61
CA VAL A 92 -6.21 -17.60 -0.39
C VAL A 92 -6.30 -16.14 0.03
N HIS A 93 -5.17 -15.40 -0.03
CA HIS A 93 -5.07 -14.05 0.55
C HIS A 93 -5.01 -12.91 -0.46
N MET A 94 -4.59 -13.17 -1.71
CA MET A 94 -4.37 -12.13 -2.73
C MET A 94 -5.22 -12.33 -3.98
N ASN A 95 -6.41 -12.90 -3.82
CA ASN A 95 -7.31 -13.27 -4.91
C ASN A 95 -8.21 -12.12 -5.40
N SER A 96 -8.04 -10.90 -4.92
CA SER A 96 -8.86 -9.80 -5.36
C SER A 96 -8.38 -9.20 -6.68
N TRP A 97 -9.34 -8.71 -7.50
CA TRP A 97 -9.06 -8.00 -8.74
C TRP A 97 -8.18 -6.76 -8.52
N PHE A 98 -8.32 -6.13 -7.37
CA PHE A 98 -7.61 -4.91 -6.99
C PHE A 98 -6.09 -5.14 -6.94
N HIS A 99 -5.63 -6.23 -6.32
CA HIS A 99 -4.22 -6.58 -6.22
C HIS A 99 -3.59 -6.80 -7.60
N TYR A 100 -4.27 -7.54 -8.49
CA TYR A 100 -3.81 -7.74 -9.86
C TYR A 100 -3.85 -6.45 -10.68
N ALA A 101 -4.89 -5.61 -10.53
CA ALA A 101 -4.96 -4.32 -11.19
C ALA A 101 -3.77 -3.43 -10.79
N LYS A 102 -3.43 -3.35 -9.50
CA LYS A 102 -2.27 -2.59 -9.02
C LYS A 102 -0.95 -3.15 -9.56
N LEU A 103 -0.76 -4.47 -9.51
CA LEU A 103 0.44 -5.13 -10.04
C LEU A 103 0.66 -4.82 -11.52
N TYR A 104 -0.35 -5.06 -12.34
CA TYR A 104 -0.20 -4.88 -13.79
C TYR A 104 -0.20 -3.42 -14.23
N ALA A 105 -0.93 -2.53 -13.56
CA ALA A 105 -0.85 -1.11 -13.83
C ALA A 105 0.55 -0.55 -13.49
N ALA A 106 1.12 -0.93 -12.34
CA ALA A 106 2.48 -0.52 -11.97
C ALA A 106 3.52 -1.08 -12.96
N THR A 107 3.40 -2.36 -13.33
CA THR A 107 4.30 -3.01 -14.30
C THR A 107 4.19 -2.36 -15.68
N ALA A 108 2.99 -2.07 -16.17
CA ALA A 108 2.75 -1.35 -17.42
C ALA A 108 3.38 0.05 -17.37
N GLY A 109 3.28 0.73 -16.22
CA GLY A 109 3.96 1.99 -15.96
C GLY A 109 5.48 1.89 -16.14
N CYS A 110 6.11 0.90 -15.49
CA CYS A 110 7.55 0.65 -15.62
C CYS A 110 7.98 0.36 -17.06
N ILE A 111 7.20 -0.43 -17.80
CA ILE A 111 7.45 -0.73 -19.22
C ILE A 111 7.38 0.53 -20.06
N GLY A 112 6.34 1.35 -19.92
CA GLY A 112 6.18 2.60 -20.64
C GLY A 112 7.28 3.61 -20.31
N PHE A 113 7.72 3.67 -19.05
CA PHE A 113 8.86 4.51 -18.65
C PHE A 113 10.17 4.03 -19.27
N MET A 114 10.37 2.70 -19.37
CA MET A 114 11.51 2.15 -20.12
C MET A 114 11.43 2.49 -21.60
N MET A 115 10.23 2.45 -22.20
CA MET A 115 10.05 2.85 -23.61
C MET A 115 10.47 4.31 -23.86
N LEU A 116 10.10 5.23 -22.97
CA LEU A 116 10.55 6.63 -23.01
C LEU A 116 12.06 6.76 -22.82
N LYS A 117 12.57 6.16 -21.77
CA LYS A 117 13.97 6.28 -21.35
C LYS A 117 14.94 5.69 -22.39
N TYR A 118 14.61 4.55 -23.00
CA TYR A 118 15.45 3.87 -24.00
C TYR A 118 15.04 4.15 -25.43
N LYS A 119 14.05 5.02 -25.66
CA LYS A 119 13.52 5.35 -26.97
C LYS A 119 13.07 4.12 -27.77
N TRP A 120 12.34 3.20 -27.13
CA TRP A 120 11.81 2.01 -27.79
C TRP A 120 10.49 2.30 -28.51
N SER A 121 10.36 1.79 -29.74
CA SER A 121 9.13 1.85 -30.53
C SER A 121 8.43 3.22 -30.43
N ILE A 122 7.19 3.26 -29.95
CA ILE A 122 6.41 4.50 -29.77
C ILE A 122 6.98 5.43 -28.69
N GLY A 123 7.84 4.95 -27.79
CA GLY A 123 8.55 5.78 -26.81
C GLY A 123 9.52 6.82 -27.42
N LYS A 124 9.75 6.76 -28.74
CA LYS A 124 10.46 7.80 -29.51
C LYS A 124 9.57 8.99 -29.86
N LYS A 125 8.25 8.81 -29.80
CA LYS A 125 7.27 9.81 -30.23
C LYS A 125 7.00 10.81 -29.10
N GLU A 126 6.97 12.10 -29.42
CA GLU A 126 6.70 13.15 -28.43
C GLU A 126 5.34 12.97 -27.74
N TRP A 127 4.31 12.59 -28.48
CA TRP A 127 2.98 12.38 -27.89
C TRP A 127 2.96 11.30 -26.79
N PHE A 128 3.90 10.34 -26.82
CA PHE A 128 3.97 9.28 -25.82
C PHE A 128 4.38 9.80 -24.42
N LYS A 129 4.84 11.04 -24.31
CA LYS A 129 5.08 11.71 -23.02
C LYS A 129 3.81 11.89 -22.18
N VAL A 130 2.63 11.78 -22.78
CA VAL A 130 1.34 11.75 -22.05
C VAL A 130 1.17 10.44 -21.27
N PHE A 131 1.83 9.35 -21.67
CA PHE A 131 1.67 8.04 -21.04
C PHE A 131 2.00 8.03 -19.53
N PRO A 132 3.11 8.63 -19.03
CA PRO A 132 3.38 8.73 -17.61
C PRO A 132 2.24 9.39 -16.83
N PHE A 133 1.68 10.47 -17.33
CA PHE A 133 0.52 11.11 -16.73
C PHE A 133 -0.67 10.15 -16.67
N ALA A 134 -1.04 9.52 -17.78
CA ALA A 134 -2.20 8.65 -17.88
C ALA A 134 -2.09 7.45 -16.93
N ILE A 135 -0.94 6.77 -16.88
CA ILE A 135 -0.78 5.57 -16.05
C ILE A 135 -0.73 5.93 -14.55
N VAL A 136 -0.15 7.06 -14.17
CA VAL A 136 -0.17 7.53 -12.79
C VAL A 136 -1.58 7.94 -12.38
N ALA A 137 -2.30 8.67 -13.25
CA ALA A 137 -3.69 9.03 -13.01
C ALA A 137 -4.58 7.80 -12.80
N ILE A 138 -4.43 6.74 -13.61
CA ILE A 138 -5.15 5.48 -13.43
C ILE A 138 -4.84 4.85 -12.06
N ASN A 139 -3.56 4.81 -11.65
CA ASN A 139 -3.19 4.27 -10.34
C ASN A 139 -3.77 5.08 -9.17
N ILE A 140 -3.85 6.41 -9.31
CA ILE A 140 -4.51 7.28 -8.32
C ILE A 140 -6.01 7.03 -8.31
N LEU A 141 -6.68 6.96 -9.48
CA LEU A 141 -8.12 6.73 -9.57
C LEU A 141 -8.56 5.39 -8.95
N ILE A 142 -7.75 4.34 -9.03
CA ILE A 142 -8.03 3.08 -8.34
C ILE A 142 -8.10 3.30 -6.82
N ALA A 143 -7.21 4.09 -6.24
CA ALA A 143 -7.23 4.41 -4.83
C ALA A 143 -8.39 5.35 -4.46
N VAL A 144 -8.68 6.36 -5.29
CA VAL A 144 -9.83 7.26 -5.13
C VAL A 144 -11.15 6.50 -5.12
N ALA A 145 -11.32 5.50 -6.01
CA ALA A 145 -12.50 4.65 -6.04
C ALA A 145 -12.66 3.85 -4.75
N SER A 146 -11.57 3.30 -4.21
CA SER A 146 -11.56 2.60 -2.93
C SER A 146 -11.89 3.52 -1.75
N ASP A 147 -11.40 4.76 -1.75
CA ASP A 147 -11.76 5.76 -0.73
C ASP A 147 -13.26 6.06 -0.76
N PHE A 148 -13.81 6.34 -1.94
CA PHE A 148 -15.25 6.62 -2.06
C PHE A 148 -16.10 5.40 -1.69
N GLU A 149 -15.68 4.18 -2.04
CA GLU A 149 -16.34 2.96 -1.59
C GLU A 149 -16.35 2.89 -0.06
N SER A 150 -15.22 3.09 0.61
CA SER A 150 -15.11 3.07 2.08
C SER A 150 -16.01 4.14 2.72
N GLY A 151 -16.05 5.34 2.16
CA GLY A 151 -16.93 6.41 2.63
C GLY A 151 -18.42 6.04 2.53
N ILE A 152 -18.83 5.45 1.42
CA ILE A 152 -20.22 4.99 1.19
C ILE A 152 -20.57 3.82 2.11
N ARG A 153 -19.73 2.78 2.14
CA ARG A 153 -19.95 1.57 2.96
C ARG A 153 -20.00 1.90 4.45
N GLY A 154 -19.09 2.78 4.92
CA GLY A 154 -19.12 3.23 6.30
C GLY A 154 -20.36 4.03 6.66
N ALA A 155 -20.90 4.83 5.73
CA ALA A 155 -22.16 5.54 5.94
C ALA A 155 -23.36 4.58 5.98
N MET A 156 -23.40 3.57 5.10
CA MET A 156 -24.42 2.52 5.11
C MET A 156 -24.38 1.71 6.40
N ALA A 157 -23.19 1.28 6.82
CA ALA A 157 -23.01 0.54 8.07
C ALA A 157 -23.47 1.37 9.29
N ALA A 158 -23.17 2.68 9.31
CA ALA A 158 -23.65 3.56 10.38
C ALA A 158 -25.18 3.65 10.45
N ALA A 159 -25.87 3.64 9.30
CA ALA A 159 -27.33 3.66 9.25
C ALA A 159 -27.96 2.32 9.71
N GLU A 160 -27.29 1.20 9.45
CA GLU A 160 -27.82 -0.14 9.74
C GLU A 160 -27.46 -0.62 11.17
N THR A 161 -26.24 -0.34 11.62
CA THR A 161 -25.66 -0.93 12.85
C THR A 161 -25.28 0.09 13.92
N GLY A 162 -25.36 1.38 13.61
CA GLY A 162 -24.89 2.47 14.49
C GLY A 162 -23.37 2.67 14.50
N THR A 163 -22.59 1.83 13.79
CA THR A 163 -21.15 1.97 13.70
C THR A 163 -20.69 2.11 12.25
N ARG A 164 -19.49 2.69 12.02
CA ARG A 164 -18.95 2.90 10.67
C ARG A 164 -18.05 1.76 10.20
N TRP A 165 -17.96 0.68 10.95
CA TRP A 165 -17.20 -0.51 10.56
C TRP A 165 -17.94 -1.32 9.53
N TRP A 166 -17.25 -1.70 8.46
CA TRP A 166 -17.76 -2.54 7.40
C TRP A 166 -16.72 -3.57 6.95
N LEU A 167 -17.16 -4.73 6.49
CA LEU A 167 -16.28 -5.80 6.02
C LEU A 167 -16.03 -5.66 4.53
N SER A 168 -14.75 -5.54 4.16
CA SER A 168 -14.33 -5.49 2.76
C SER A 168 -14.46 -6.86 2.08
N SER A 169 -14.38 -6.89 0.74
CA SER A 169 -14.34 -8.13 -0.03
C SER A 169 -13.14 -9.04 0.28
N GLU A 170 -12.13 -8.51 0.95
CA GLU A 170 -10.92 -9.21 1.37
C GLU A 170 -10.98 -9.70 2.82
N ASN A 171 -12.17 -9.68 3.43
CA ASN A 171 -12.40 -10.03 4.83
C ASN A 171 -11.63 -9.19 5.83
N VAL A 172 -11.34 -7.94 5.49
CA VAL A 172 -10.71 -6.96 6.39
C VAL A 172 -11.77 -5.96 6.82
N TRP A 173 -11.85 -5.70 8.14
CA TRP A 173 -12.72 -4.67 8.67
C TRP A 173 -12.12 -3.30 8.42
N LEU A 174 -12.93 -2.41 7.84
CA LEU A 174 -12.56 -1.03 7.51
C LEU A 174 -13.49 -0.06 8.22
N TYR A 175 -12.94 1.07 8.64
CA TYR A 175 -13.69 2.15 9.29
C TYR A 175 -13.90 3.29 8.30
N GLY A 176 -15.08 3.36 7.68
CA GLY A 176 -15.39 4.35 6.64
C GLY A 176 -16.02 5.62 7.19
N GLY A 177 -15.62 6.78 6.64
CA GLY A 177 -16.14 8.05 7.11
C GLY A 177 -15.94 9.21 6.13
N TRP A 178 -16.16 10.44 6.62
CA TRP A 178 -16.00 11.67 5.84
C TRP A 178 -14.55 11.90 5.38
N TRP A 179 -13.56 11.39 6.13
CA TRP A 179 -12.15 11.47 5.78
C TRP A 179 -11.84 10.74 4.47
N ASN A 180 -12.50 9.61 4.17
CA ASN A 180 -12.35 8.93 2.89
C ASN A 180 -12.81 9.81 1.71
N TRP A 181 -13.88 10.59 1.87
CA TRP A 181 -14.30 11.55 0.87
C TRP A 181 -13.27 12.65 0.64
N VAL A 182 -12.71 13.20 1.73
CA VAL A 182 -11.67 14.23 1.67
C VAL A 182 -10.42 13.66 1.00
N ASN A 183 -10.01 12.44 1.37
CA ASN A 183 -8.84 11.80 0.76
C ASN A 183 -9.08 11.45 -0.72
N GLY A 184 -10.25 10.96 -1.09
CA GLY A 184 -10.60 10.74 -2.49
C GLY A 184 -10.54 12.03 -3.32
N LEU A 185 -11.04 13.16 -2.78
CA LEU A 185 -10.91 14.47 -3.42
C LEU A 185 -9.45 14.93 -3.50
N ALA A 186 -8.64 14.70 -2.47
CA ALA A 186 -7.21 14.98 -2.49
C ALA A 186 -6.48 14.16 -3.56
N GLY A 187 -6.89 12.90 -3.80
CA GLY A 187 -6.41 12.09 -4.90
C GLY A 187 -6.74 12.69 -6.28
N ILE A 188 -7.97 13.18 -6.47
CA ILE A 188 -8.36 13.90 -7.70
C ILE A 188 -7.52 15.16 -7.87
N LEU A 189 -7.29 15.94 -6.81
CA LEU A 189 -6.43 17.12 -6.86
C LEU A 189 -4.99 16.76 -7.21
N ASN A 190 -4.45 15.65 -6.70
CA ASN A 190 -3.14 15.15 -7.11
C ASN A 190 -3.07 14.90 -8.62
N ILE A 191 -4.11 14.35 -9.24
CA ILE A 191 -4.16 14.17 -10.70
C ILE A 191 -4.14 15.53 -11.42
N LEU A 192 -4.97 16.47 -10.98
CA LEU A 192 -5.05 17.81 -11.58
C LEU A 192 -3.75 18.62 -11.43
N CYS A 193 -2.98 18.37 -10.37
CA CYS A 193 -1.70 19.01 -10.12
C CYS A 193 -0.53 18.36 -10.87
N MET A 194 -0.72 17.22 -11.52
CA MET A 194 0.31 16.64 -12.40
C MET A 194 0.39 17.45 -13.70
N THR A 195 1.40 18.28 -13.81
CA THR A 195 1.62 19.17 -14.95
C THR A 195 2.96 18.89 -15.63
N GLY A 196 3.24 19.57 -16.73
CA GLY A 196 4.56 19.61 -17.35
C GLY A 196 5.07 18.28 -17.95
N TRP A 197 4.18 17.32 -18.28
CA TRP A 197 4.60 16.03 -18.86
C TRP A 197 5.33 16.17 -20.22
N TRP A 198 5.12 17.27 -20.95
CA TRP A 198 5.89 17.58 -22.16
C TRP A 198 7.36 17.87 -21.85
N GLY A 199 7.68 18.28 -20.62
CA GLY A 199 9.02 18.47 -20.11
C GLY A 199 9.76 17.18 -19.71
N ILE A 200 9.11 16.02 -19.80
CA ILE A 200 9.74 14.72 -19.50
C ILE A 200 10.88 14.48 -20.50
N TYR A 201 12.04 14.09 -19.97
CA TYR A 201 13.22 13.77 -20.77
C TYR A 201 14.01 12.59 -20.20
N SER A 202 14.88 12.02 -21.03
CA SER A 202 15.83 11.00 -20.59
C SER A 202 17.16 11.64 -20.20
N SER A 203 17.67 11.36 -19.01
CA SER A 203 18.97 11.88 -18.58
C SER A 203 20.10 11.28 -19.41
N LYS A 204 21.12 12.11 -19.73
CA LYS A 204 22.28 11.67 -20.52
C LYS A 204 23.21 10.75 -19.74
N LYS A 205 23.35 10.97 -18.42
CA LYS A 205 24.34 10.29 -17.58
C LYS A 205 23.89 8.87 -17.16
N HIS A 206 22.61 8.69 -16.78
CA HIS A 206 22.11 7.43 -16.23
C HIS A 206 20.93 6.86 -17.02
N THR A 207 20.54 7.52 -18.11
CA THR A 207 19.39 7.12 -18.93
C THR A 207 18.11 6.94 -18.08
N ASP A 208 17.87 7.84 -17.12
CA ASP A 208 16.65 7.86 -16.31
C ASP A 208 15.57 8.70 -16.98
N MET A 209 14.31 8.32 -16.80
CA MET A 209 13.18 9.17 -17.15
C MET A 209 13.00 10.21 -16.04
N LEU A 210 13.17 11.46 -16.35
CA LEU A 210 13.04 12.58 -15.43
C LEU A 210 11.82 13.42 -15.77
N TRP A 211 11.04 13.74 -14.74
CA TRP A 211 9.89 14.63 -14.82
C TRP A 211 10.08 15.81 -13.85
N PRO A 212 10.59 16.94 -14.36
CA PRO A 212 11.00 18.07 -13.52
C PRO A 212 9.87 18.70 -12.69
N ASP A 213 8.64 18.69 -13.20
CA ASP A 213 7.48 19.27 -12.51
C ASP A 213 7.00 18.47 -11.31
N MET A 214 7.55 17.28 -11.07
CA MET A 214 7.36 16.55 -9.82
C MET A 214 8.19 17.21 -8.70
N THR A 215 7.71 18.38 -8.28
CA THR A 215 8.36 19.19 -7.24
C THR A 215 8.23 18.56 -5.86
N TRP A 216 9.00 19.04 -4.89
CA TRP A 216 8.91 18.59 -3.50
C TRP A 216 7.52 18.79 -2.90
N CYS A 217 6.84 19.88 -3.25
CA CYS A 217 5.47 20.12 -2.79
C CYS A 217 4.51 19.04 -3.31
N TYR A 218 4.65 18.67 -4.60
CA TYR A 218 3.85 17.60 -5.19
C TYR A 218 4.15 16.24 -4.54
N ILE A 219 5.43 15.91 -4.40
CA ILE A 219 5.87 14.64 -3.79
C ILE A 219 5.31 14.49 -2.37
N LEU A 220 5.45 15.53 -1.55
CA LEU A 220 4.93 15.53 -0.19
C LEU A 220 3.40 15.39 -0.15
N ALA A 221 2.69 16.13 -1.00
CA ALA A 221 1.23 16.04 -1.09
C ALA A 221 0.78 14.63 -1.50
N TYR A 222 1.46 14.02 -2.47
CA TYR A 222 1.19 12.65 -2.91
C TYR A 222 1.49 11.64 -1.80
N ASP A 223 2.64 11.76 -1.12
CA ASP A 223 3.05 10.80 -0.08
C ASP A 223 2.08 10.86 1.10
N LEU A 224 1.64 12.06 1.54
CA LEU A 224 0.64 12.23 2.60
C LEU A 224 -0.73 11.67 2.19
N TRP A 225 -1.19 11.98 0.98
CA TRP A 225 -2.44 11.46 0.44
C TRP A 225 -2.42 9.92 0.38
N ASN A 226 -1.33 9.34 -0.14
CA ASN A 226 -1.23 7.89 -0.30
C ASN A 226 -1.00 7.17 1.03
N PHE A 227 -0.35 7.81 2.00
CA PHE A 227 -0.24 7.31 3.37
C PHE A 227 -1.62 7.19 4.01
N GLU A 228 -2.43 8.25 3.95
CA GLU A 228 -3.79 8.24 4.50
C GLU A 228 -4.66 7.18 3.83
N TYR A 229 -4.59 7.07 2.49
CA TYR A 229 -5.26 6.02 1.74
C TYR A 229 -4.90 4.62 2.26
N THR A 230 -3.61 4.32 2.41
CA THR A 230 -3.18 2.99 2.86
C THR A 230 -3.54 2.73 4.31
N TYR A 231 -3.48 3.76 5.16
CA TYR A 231 -3.82 3.67 6.58
C TYR A 231 -5.28 3.30 6.80
N ASN A 232 -6.19 3.87 6.03
CA ASN A 232 -7.63 3.67 6.19
C ASN A 232 -8.20 2.50 5.38
N ASN A 233 -7.65 2.23 4.19
CA ASN A 233 -8.22 1.24 3.27
C ASN A 233 -7.41 -0.06 3.13
N LEU A 234 -6.15 -0.07 3.60
CA LEU A 234 -5.26 -1.22 3.55
C LEU A 234 -4.51 -1.38 4.89
N PRO A 235 -5.23 -1.50 6.02
CA PRO A 235 -4.62 -1.40 7.35
C PRO A 235 -3.54 -2.45 7.59
N THR A 236 -3.72 -3.70 7.16
CA THR A 236 -2.70 -4.75 7.31
C THR A 236 -1.43 -4.48 6.50
N HIS A 237 -1.52 -3.66 5.47
CA HIS A 237 -0.42 -3.33 4.57
C HIS A 237 0.20 -1.95 4.81
N ALA A 238 -0.43 -1.11 5.64
CA ALA A 238 -0.09 0.31 5.78
C ALA A 238 1.36 0.55 6.26
N TRP A 239 1.88 -0.30 7.14
CA TRP A 239 3.25 -0.20 7.65
C TRP A 239 4.30 -0.28 6.54
N TYR A 240 4.10 -1.17 5.58
CA TYR A 240 5.00 -1.34 4.44
C TYR A 240 4.60 -0.49 3.24
N CYS A 241 3.34 -0.54 2.80
CA CYS A 241 2.85 0.20 1.64
C CYS A 241 2.75 1.70 1.90
N GLY A 242 2.31 2.09 3.09
CA GLY A 242 2.09 3.49 3.47
C GLY A 242 3.37 4.21 3.90
N LEU A 243 4.41 3.50 4.30
CA LEU A 243 5.65 4.11 4.77
C LEU A 243 6.87 3.66 3.95
N ALA A 244 7.31 2.40 4.09
CA ALA A 244 8.55 1.94 3.45
C ALA A 244 8.52 2.14 1.93
N LEU A 245 7.41 1.77 1.30
CA LEU A 245 7.21 1.87 -0.16
C LEU A 245 7.10 3.32 -0.65
N LEU A 246 6.56 4.25 0.14
CA LEU A 246 6.49 5.67 -0.22
C LEU A 246 7.82 6.38 0.01
N LEU A 247 8.48 6.08 1.12
CA LEU A 247 9.72 6.75 1.49
C LEU A 247 10.90 6.30 0.62
N ALA A 248 10.95 5.06 0.13
CA ALA A 248 12.06 4.56 -0.69
C ALA A 248 12.29 5.38 -1.97
N PRO A 249 11.29 5.65 -2.84
CA PRO A 249 11.47 6.49 -4.02
C PRO A 249 11.73 7.95 -3.67
N THR A 250 11.12 8.45 -2.60
CA THR A 250 11.29 9.83 -2.13
C THR A 250 12.72 10.04 -1.62
N PHE A 251 13.27 9.08 -0.89
CA PHE A 251 14.66 9.08 -0.46
C PHE A 251 15.63 9.04 -1.66
N ALA A 252 15.40 8.17 -2.64
CA ALA A 252 16.21 8.11 -3.85
C ALA A 252 16.20 9.43 -4.63
N ASN A 253 15.03 10.08 -4.73
CA ASN A 253 14.90 11.38 -5.35
C ASN A 253 15.65 12.48 -4.58
N ALA A 254 15.61 12.44 -3.25
CA ALA A 254 16.27 13.42 -2.41
C ALA A 254 17.79 13.40 -2.55
N PHE A 255 18.39 12.21 -2.54
CA PHE A 255 19.82 12.06 -2.37
C PHE A 255 20.62 11.89 -3.65
N TRP A 256 20.09 11.20 -4.68
CA TRP A 256 20.88 10.90 -5.89
C TRP A 256 20.16 10.89 -7.23
N ASN A 257 18.82 10.82 -7.26
CA ASN A 257 18.06 10.75 -8.52
C ASN A 257 17.02 11.88 -8.63
N LYS A 258 17.46 13.12 -8.49
CA LYS A 258 16.61 14.32 -8.55
C LYS A 258 15.81 14.39 -9.85
N GLY A 259 14.48 14.58 -9.74
CA GLY A 259 13.54 14.59 -10.86
C GLY A 259 13.10 13.20 -11.35
N GLY A 260 13.68 12.14 -10.81
CA GLY A 260 13.31 10.75 -11.13
C GLY A 260 12.30 10.13 -10.17
N TRP A 261 11.64 10.92 -9.32
CA TRP A 261 10.75 10.41 -8.29
C TRP A 261 9.68 9.47 -8.84
N ILE A 262 8.96 9.88 -9.90
CA ILE A 262 7.88 9.06 -10.46
C ILE A 262 8.36 7.74 -11.07
N GLN A 263 9.55 7.73 -11.68
CA GLN A 263 10.17 6.50 -12.15
C GLN A 263 10.50 5.57 -10.97
N ASN A 264 11.12 6.12 -9.91
CA ASN A 264 11.44 5.36 -8.71
C ASN A 264 10.17 4.84 -8.04
N ARG A 265 9.10 5.66 -7.97
CA ARG A 265 7.81 5.30 -7.38
C ARG A 265 7.14 4.14 -8.13
N ALA A 266 7.12 4.18 -9.46
CA ALA A 266 6.57 3.09 -10.26
C ALA A 266 7.40 1.80 -10.11
N ASN A 267 8.72 1.91 -10.13
CA ASN A 267 9.60 0.75 -9.97
C ASN A 267 9.40 0.08 -8.61
N THR A 268 9.44 0.85 -7.51
CA THR A 268 9.26 0.31 -6.15
C THR A 268 7.86 -0.27 -5.96
N LEU A 269 6.82 0.37 -6.52
CA LEU A 269 5.46 -0.15 -6.46
C LEU A 269 5.35 -1.50 -7.20
N ALA A 270 5.86 -1.62 -8.42
CA ALA A 270 5.82 -2.88 -9.15
C ALA A 270 6.59 -3.99 -8.42
N LEU A 271 7.79 -3.69 -7.92
CA LEU A 271 8.61 -4.62 -7.15
C LEU A 271 7.89 -5.10 -5.87
N TRP A 272 7.28 -4.17 -5.14
CA TRP A 272 6.53 -4.50 -3.94
C TRP A 272 5.28 -5.33 -4.25
N CYS A 273 4.49 -4.95 -5.26
CA CYS A 273 3.31 -5.71 -5.65
C CYS A 273 3.67 -7.15 -6.08
N MET A 274 4.77 -7.35 -6.80
CA MET A 274 5.24 -8.69 -7.15
C MET A 274 5.60 -9.51 -5.91
N PHE A 275 6.29 -8.91 -4.94
CA PHE A 275 6.66 -9.56 -3.69
C PHE A 275 5.42 -9.90 -2.85
N ALA A 276 4.58 -8.90 -2.57
CA ALA A 276 3.40 -9.06 -1.72
C ALA A 276 2.38 -10.05 -2.32
N GLN A 277 2.25 -10.11 -3.65
CA GLN A 277 1.37 -11.06 -4.33
C GLN A 277 1.78 -12.52 -4.10
N VAL A 278 3.10 -12.78 -3.94
CA VAL A 278 3.63 -14.13 -3.74
C VAL A 278 3.78 -14.47 -2.25
N PHE A 279 4.08 -13.48 -1.42
CA PHE A 279 4.34 -13.62 0.01
C PHE A 279 3.42 -12.73 0.87
N PRO A 280 2.09 -12.89 0.78
CA PRO A 280 1.15 -12.01 1.49
C PRO A 280 1.32 -12.10 3.01
N LEU A 281 1.55 -13.29 3.55
CA LEU A 281 1.65 -13.51 5.00
C LEU A 281 2.81 -12.77 5.65
N PHE A 282 3.78 -12.27 4.89
CA PHE A 282 4.86 -11.44 5.45
C PHE A 282 4.33 -10.19 6.14
N GLN A 283 3.30 -9.56 5.58
CA GLN A 283 2.74 -8.32 6.12
C GLN A 283 1.45 -8.54 6.93
N ASP A 284 0.73 -9.64 6.70
CA ASP A 284 -0.60 -9.85 7.26
C ASP A 284 -0.56 -10.60 8.59
N THR A 285 0.47 -11.41 8.82
CA THR A 285 0.54 -12.28 10.00
C THR A 285 1.96 -12.41 10.54
N GLY A 286 2.06 -12.90 11.76
CA GLY A 286 3.33 -13.25 12.40
C GLY A 286 4.10 -12.02 12.92
N VAL A 287 5.39 -12.22 13.17
CA VAL A 287 6.25 -11.26 13.89
C VAL A 287 6.51 -9.94 13.15
N PHE A 288 6.27 -9.89 11.84
CA PHE A 288 6.46 -8.71 11.01
C PHE A 288 5.17 -7.92 10.78
N ALA A 289 4.00 -8.47 11.11
CA ALA A 289 2.72 -7.79 10.93
C ALA A 289 2.60 -6.58 11.87
N VAL A 290 2.10 -5.47 11.33
CA VAL A 290 1.88 -4.23 12.08
C VAL A 290 0.55 -3.61 11.65
N LEU A 291 -0.30 -3.31 12.62
CA LEU A 291 -1.58 -2.65 12.38
C LEU A 291 -1.54 -1.17 12.75
N PRO A 292 -2.34 -0.32 12.10
CA PRO A 292 -2.63 1.01 12.60
C PRO A 292 -3.27 0.95 13.99
N VAL A 293 -3.06 1.98 14.80
CA VAL A 293 -3.62 2.04 16.16
C VAL A 293 -5.16 2.02 16.16
N LEU A 294 -5.79 2.52 15.10
CA LEU A 294 -7.24 2.44 14.93
C LEU A 294 -7.76 0.98 14.89
N TYR A 295 -6.93 0.04 14.48
CA TYR A 295 -7.29 -1.37 14.30
C TYR A 295 -6.69 -2.19 15.44
N THR A 296 -7.45 -2.40 16.50
CA THR A 296 -7.06 -3.32 17.57
C THR A 296 -7.28 -4.78 17.16
N ASP A 297 -6.61 -5.73 17.80
CA ASP A 297 -6.75 -7.17 17.51
C ASP A 297 -8.22 -7.64 17.55
N GLY A 298 -9.02 -7.12 18.48
CA GLY A 298 -10.44 -7.42 18.58
C GLY A 298 -11.26 -6.94 17.38
N VAL A 299 -10.88 -5.82 16.77
CA VAL A 299 -11.55 -5.24 15.59
C VAL A 299 -11.19 -6.00 14.32
N MET A 300 -9.95 -6.47 14.21
CA MET A 300 -9.48 -7.22 13.04
C MET A 300 -9.90 -8.70 13.07
N ASN A 301 -10.44 -9.19 14.21
CA ASN A 301 -10.90 -10.55 14.31
C ASN A 301 -12.26 -10.72 13.60
N PRO A 302 -12.37 -11.55 12.54
CA PRO A 302 -13.64 -11.76 11.84
C PRO A 302 -14.76 -12.37 12.71
N ALA A 303 -14.43 -12.94 13.89
CA ALA A 303 -15.42 -13.42 14.85
C ALA A 303 -16.09 -12.26 15.63
N VAL A 304 -15.48 -11.10 15.65
CA VAL A 304 -16.02 -9.90 16.28
C VAL A 304 -16.86 -9.14 15.25
N ARG A 305 -18.18 -9.32 15.29
CA ARG A 305 -19.08 -8.59 14.39
C ARG A 305 -19.23 -7.14 14.84
N PRO A 306 -19.01 -6.16 13.94
CA PRO A 306 -19.43 -4.79 14.21
C PRO A 306 -20.95 -4.77 14.23
N GLY A 307 -21.53 -4.28 15.24
CA GLY A 307 -22.99 -4.28 15.49
C GLY A 307 -23.30 -4.85 16.86
N ALA A 308 -22.35 -5.56 17.47
CA ALA A 308 -22.44 -5.91 18.87
C ALA A 308 -21.85 -4.83 19.79
N ALA A 309 -20.96 -3.93 19.28
CA ALA A 309 -20.35 -2.94 20.15
C ALA A 309 -19.66 -1.79 19.35
N ASP A 310 -19.72 -0.60 19.90
CA ASP A 310 -18.75 0.48 19.71
C ASP A 310 -17.31 -0.11 19.85
N PRO A 311 -16.30 0.32 19.03
CA PRO A 311 -14.91 -0.10 19.20
C PRO A 311 -14.38 0.02 20.63
N THR A 312 -14.88 0.99 21.40
CA THR A 312 -14.61 1.13 22.83
C THR A 312 -15.23 0.01 23.67
N CYS A 313 -16.36 -0.56 23.26
CA CYS A 313 -16.98 -1.70 23.96
C CYS A 313 -16.26 -3.03 23.65
N LEU A 314 -15.61 -3.17 22.49
CA LEU A 314 -14.83 -4.37 22.18
C LEU A 314 -13.58 -4.50 23.04
N LEU A 315 -12.96 -3.37 23.42
CA LEU A 315 -11.87 -3.33 24.40
C LEU A 315 -12.34 -3.86 25.77
N TYR A 316 -13.53 -3.46 26.22
CA TYR A 316 -14.10 -3.91 27.51
C TYR A 316 -14.54 -5.38 27.50
N THR A 317 -14.96 -5.93 26.36
CA THR A 317 -15.40 -7.35 26.30
C THR A 317 -14.24 -8.32 26.19
N SER A 318 -13.08 -7.92 25.62
CA SER A 318 -11.88 -8.76 25.62
C SER A 318 -11.26 -8.85 27.00
N ASP A 319 -11.21 -7.75 27.78
CA ASP A 319 -10.72 -7.73 29.14
C ASP A 319 -11.63 -8.53 30.07
N ALA A 320 -12.95 -8.43 29.90
CA ALA A 320 -13.90 -9.23 30.69
C ALA A 320 -13.84 -10.75 30.38
N ALA A 321 -13.41 -11.14 29.20
CA ALA A 321 -13.22 -12.55 28.85
C ALA A 321 -11.91 -13.12 29.40
N ASP A 322 -10.88 -12.30 29.59
CA ASP A 322 -9.61 -12.71 30.21
C ASP A 322 -9.70 -12.76 31.76
N GLU A 323 -10.53 -11.91 32.38
CA GLU A 323 -10.79 -11.99 33.84
C GLU A 323 -11.69 -13.20 34.24
N ALA A 324 -12.38 -13.82 33.28
CA ALA A 324 -13.23 -15.00 33.50
C ALA A 324 -12.50 -16.34 33.29
N ARG A 325 -11.21 -16.35 33.01
CA ARG A 325 -10.32 -17.51 32.92
C ARG A 325 -9.38 -17.54 34.08
#